data_144ca1a8ebb0936dd95132133bb834c4
#
_entry.id   144ca1a8ebb0936dd95132133bb834c4
#
_cell.length_a   1.000
_cell.length_b   1.000
_cell.length_c   1.000
_cell.angle_alpha   90.00
_cell.angle_beta   90.00
_cell.angle_gamma   90.00
#
_symmetry.space_group_name_H-M   'P 1'
#
loop_
_entity.id
_entity.type
_entity.pdbx_description
1 polymer ?
#
loop_
_entity_poly.entity_id
_entity_poly.type
_entity_poly.pdbx_seq_one_letter_code
_entity_poly.pdbx_strand_id
1 'polypeptide(L)'
;MASKIIAIQGNHPSKLNPITDTSIFLANEIQIDTTKMRLADGSGVSRYNLTNADQITLLLNWIYKSELKQTFLSTLSDGSASKSTLRKRFEKEGEMVKLKTGHLSGTSNLSGYIFNKNRGPVAISIIMNGYNEPHTKYRHVQNQIVKTIAYD
;
A
#
# COMPACT_ATOMS: atom_id res chain seq x y z
N MET A 1 11.94 -2.02 -4.88
CA MET A 1 10.83 -1.96 -5.85
C MET A 1 10.78 -0.63 -6.62
N ALA A 2 10.83 0.53 -5.96
CA ALA A 2 10.90 1.84 -6.62
C ALA A 2 12.04 1.95 -7.65
N SER A 3 13.25 1.49 -7.33
CA SER A 3 14.40 1.50 -8.25
C SER A 3 14.19 0.69 -9.53
N LYS A 4 13.36 -0.36 -9.51
CA LYS A 4 13.02 -1.12 -10.72
C LYS A 4 12.01 -0.41 -11.61
N ILE A 5 11.08 0.34 -11.02
CA ILE A 5 10.09 1.12 -11.79
C ILE A 5 10.80 2.24 -12.56
N ILE A 6 11.76 2.90 -11.93
CA ILE A 6 12.56 3.96 -12.55
C ILE A 6 13.47 3.41 -13.67
N ALA A 7 14.07 2.23 -13.46
CA ALA A 7 14.92 1.59 -14.46
C ALA A 7 14.18 1.15 -15.73
N ILE A 8 12.87 0.95 -15.67
CA ILE A 8 12.06 0.57 -16.85
C ILE A 8 11.73 1.77 -17.73
N GLN A 9 11.67 2.98 -17.18
CA GLN A 9 11.32 4.20 -17.95
C GLN A 9 12.51 5.02 -18.44
N GLY A 10 13.74 4.74 -17.99
CA GLY A 10 14.89 5.57 -18.32
C GLY A 10 16.04 4.84 -18.97
N ASN A 11 16.37 5.18 -20.23
CA ASN A 11 17.55 4.73 -20.94
C ASN A 11 18.88 5.32 -20.43
N HIS A 12 18.90 5.94 -19.24
CA HIS A 12 20.14 6.45 -18.62
C HIS A 12 20.15 6.16 -17.13
N PRO A 13 21.27 5.60 -16.58
CA PRO A 13 21.51 5.65 -15.16
C PRO A 13 21.63 7.14 -14.77
N SER A 14 20.56 7.68 -14.19
CA SER A 14 20.60 9.07 -13.73
C SER A 14 21.64 9.16 -12.62
N LYS A 15 22.44 10.22 -12.64
CA LYS A 15 23.32 10.58 -11.51
C LYS A 15 22.52 11.04 -10.29
N LEU A 16 21.17 11.03 -10.39
CA LEU A 16 20.25 11.46 -9.35
C LEU A 16 20.05 10.33 -8.33
N ASN A 17 19.82 10.72 -7.11
CA ASN A 17 19.48 9.80 -6.02
C ASN A 17 18.14 9.11 -6.34
N PRO A 18 18.04 7.76 -6.30
CA PRO A 18 16.80 7.04 -6.58
C PRO A 18 15.57 7.51 -5.80
N ILE A 19 15.77 8.08 -4.62
CA ILE A 19 14.73 8.67 -3.78
C ILE A 19 14.19 9.96 -4.43
N THR A 20 15.07 10.81 -4.94
CA THR A 20 14.70 12.05 -5.63
C THR A 20 13.94 11.73 -6.91
N ASP A 21 14.42 10.77 -7.71
CA ASP A 21 13.75 10.33 -8.94
C ASP A 21 12.35 9.77 -8.66
N THR A 22 12.22 8.97 -7.58
CA THR A 22 10.91 8.47 -7.13
C THR A 22 9.98 9.62 -6.74
N SER A 23 10.47 10.61 -6.01
CA SER A 23 9.65 11.77 -5.60
C SER A 23 9.19 12.59 -6.80
N ILE A 24 10.08 12.82 -7.80
CA ILE A 24 9.75 13.51 -9.04
C ILE A 24 8.68 12.73 -9.82
N PHE A 25 8.84 11.41 -9.95
CA PHE A 25 7.84 10.55 -10.60
C PHE A 25 6.48 10.64 -9.90
N LEU A 26 6.43 10.53 -8.57
CA LEU A 26 5.20 10.61 -7.79
C LEU A 26 4.50 11.97 -7.97
N ALA A 27 5.28 13.06 -8.04
CA ALA A 27 4.72 14.41 -8.26
C ALA A 27 4.16 14.57 -9.67
N ASN A 28 4.92 14.20 -10.69
CA ASN A 28 4.60 14.51 -12.08
C ASN A 28 3.57 13.55 -12.68
N GLU A 29 3.73 12.24 -12.45
CA GLU A 29 2.88 11.21 -13.08
C GLU A 29 1.62 10.89 -12.26
N ILE A 30 1.71 10.98 -10.93
CA ILE A 30 0.63 10.58 -10.03
C ILE A 30 -0.03 11.80 -9.38
N GLN A 31 0.59 12.98 -9.50
CA GLN A 31 0.13 14.24 -8.89
C GLN A 31 0.06 14.19 -7.35
N ILE A 32 0.98 13.43 -6.76
CA ILE A 32 1.13 13.37 -5.30
C ILE A 32 1.83 14.66 -4.82
N ASP A 33 1.25 15.31 -3.82
CA ASP A 33 1.89 16.46 -3.16
C ASP A 33 3.09 16.00 -2.33
N THR A 34 4.28 16.05 -2.93
CA THR A 34 5.53 15.61 -2.30
C THR A 34 5.99 16.50 -1.15
N THR A 35 5.39 17.68 -0.96
CA THR A 35 5.67 18.53 0.22
C THR A 35 5.12 17.91 1.51
N LYS A 36 4.12 17.03 1.41
CA LYS A 36 3.48 16.32 2.52
C LYS A 36 4.01 14.90 2.71
N MET A 37 5.14 14.56 2.09
CA MET A 37 5.76 13.25 2.23
C MET A 37 7.26 13.38 2.40
N ARG A 38 7.87 12.34 2.95
CA ARG A 38 9.33 12.21 3.01
C ARG A 38 9.70 10.77 2.68
N LEU A 39 10.50 10.60 1.66
CA LEU A 39 11.16 9.33 1.35
C LEU A 39 12.62 9.44 1.80
N ALA A 40 12.97 8.70 2.84
CA ALA A 40 14.33 8.64 3.37
C ALA A 40 15.11 7.48 2.77
N ASP A 41 14.44 6.34 2.55
CA ASP A 41 15.02 5.15 1.93
C ASP A 41 13.93 4.23 1.31
N GLY A 42 14.39 3.21 0.61
CA GLY A 42 13.52 2.19 0.00
C GLY A 42 13.39 0.89 0.80
N SER A 43 13.87 0.83 2.04
CA SER A 43 13.84 -0.40 2.86
C SER A 43 12.45 -0.81 3.31
N GLY A 44 11.55 0.16 3.47
CA GLY A 44 10.21 -0.03 4.01
C GLY A 44 10.17 -0.18 5.54
N VAL A 45 11.30 -0.03 6.23
CA VAL A 45 11.39 -0.13 7.70
C VAL A 45 11.88 1.16 8.37
N SER A 46 12.22 2.17 7.59
CA SER A 46 12.66 3.46 8.11
C SER A 46 11.51 4.25 8.72
N ARG A 47 11.72 4.73 9.94
CA ARG A 47 10.78 5.66 10.60
C ARG A 47 10.85 7.08 10.04
N TYR A 48 11.82 7.36 9.20
CA TYR A 48 11.98 8.65 8.52
C TYR A 48 11.17 8.76 7.23
N ASN A 49 10.61 7.64 6.74
CA ASN A 49 9.64 7.65 5.65
C ASN A 49 8.29 8.13 6.18
N LEU A 50 7.78 9.23 5.66
CA LEU A 50 6.49 9.83 6.03
C LEU A 50 5.58 9.90 4.82
N THR A 51 4.34 9.48 4.99
CA THR A 51 3.27 9.56 3.99
C THR A 51 1.91 9.60 4.70
N ASN A 52 0.84 9.78 3.95
CA ASN A 52 -0.52 9.73 4.45
C ASN A 52 -1.41 8.78 3.62
N ALA A 53 -2.61 8.50 4.08
CA ALA A 53 -3.51 7.56 3.44
C ALA A 53 -3.94 8.00 2.04
N ASP A 54 -4.14 9.31 1.82
CA ASP A 54 -4.54 9.85 0.52
C ASP A 54 -3.48 9.61 -0.55
N GLN A 55 -2.21 9.84 -0.21
CA GLN A 55 -1.09 9.60 -1.13
C GLN A 55 -0.98 8.13 -1.53
N ILE A 56 -1.17 7.22 -0.58
CA ILE A 56 -1.16 5.78 -0.86
C ILE A 56 -2.36 5.39 -1.73
N THR A 57 -3.55 5.93 -1.49
CA THR A 57 -4.72 5.64 -2.32
C THR A 57 -4.62 6.24 -3.73
N LEU A 58 -4.02 7.42 -3.89
CA LEU A 58 -3.70 7.98 -5.21
C LEU A 58 -2.76 7.05 -5.99
N LEU A 59 -1.68 6.59 -5.36
CA LEU A 59 -0.74 5.64 -5.95
C LEU A 59 -1.44 4.32 -6.34
N LEU A 60 -2.26 3.76 -5.45
CA LEU A 60 -3.01 2.54 -5.74
C LEU A 60 -3.97 2.72 -6.92
N ASN A 61 -4.70 3.83 -6.98
CA ASN A 61 -5.59 4.14 -8.09
C ASN A 61 -4.85 4.28 -9.42
N TRP A 62 -3.68 4.93 -9.41
CA TRP A 62 -2.85 5.06 -10.59
C TRP A 62 -2.35 3.68 -11.07
N ILE A 63 -1.82 2.85 -10.16
CA ILE A 63 -1.37 1.48 -10.47
C ILE A 63 -2.51 0.65 -11.05
N TYR A 64 -3.72 0.75 -10.48
CA TYR A 64 -4.85 -0.03 -10.93
C TYR A 64 -5.27 0.28 -12.38
N LYS A 65 -5.05 1.52 -12.83
CA LYS A 65 -5.33 1.99 -14.19
C LYS A 65 -4.17 1.79 -15.17
N SER A 66 -2.98 1.44 -14.68
CA SER A 66 -1.76 1.27 -15.47
C SER A 66 -1.57 -0.18 -15.93
N GLU A 67 -0.63 -0.39 -16.84
CA GLU A 67 -0.17 -1.73 -17.27
C GLU A 67 0.46 -2.53 -16.13
N LEU A 68 0.88 -1.87 -15.06
CA LEU A 68 1.48 -2.51 -13.88
C LEU A 68 0.46 -3.22 -12.99
N LYS A 69 -0.84 -3.07 -13.24
CA LYS A 69 -1.93 -3.61 -12.41
C LYS A 69 -1.74 -5.08 -12.05
N GLN A 70 -1.58 -5.94 -13.05
CA GLN A 70 -1.52 -7.39 -12.81
C GLN A 70 -0.26 -7.77 -12.02
N THR A 71 0.88 -7.21 -12.41
CA THR A 71 2.15 -7.42 -11.73
C THR A 71 2.08 -6.96 -10.27
N PHE A 72 1.48 -5.80 -10.01
CA PHE A 72 1.33 -5.29 -8.65
C PHE A 72 0.38 -6.14 -7.82
N LEU A 73 -0.79 -6.51 -8.36
CA LEU A 73 -1.76 -7.37 -7.66
C LEU A 73 -1.15 -8.72 -7.26
N SER A 74 -0.27 -9.29 -8.08
CA SER A 74 0.43 -10.55 -7.76
C SER A 74 1.42 -10.42 -6.59
N THR A 75 1.86 -9.20 -6.26
CA THR A 75 2.76 -8.95 -5.11
C THR A 75 2.02 -8.77 -3.79
N LEU A 76 0.70 -8.57 -3.83
CA LEU A 76 -0.12 -8.38 -2.64
C LEU A 76 -0.56 -9.74 -2.08
N SER A 77 -0.70 -9.78 -0.76
CA SER A 77 -1.25 -10.96 -0.08
C SER A 77 -2.78 -10.97 -0.15
N ASP A 78 -3.36 -12.17 -0.20
CA ASP A 78 -4.80 -12.38 -0.03
C ASP A 78 -5.11 -13.21 1.22
N GLY A 79 -6.40 -13.40 1.51
CA GLY A 79 -6.87 -14.14 2.67
C GLY A 79 -6.78 -15.66 2.48
N SER A 80 -6.68 -16.17 1.25
CA SER A 80 -6.70 -17.62 0.93
C SER A 80 -5.31 -18.26 1.02
N ALA A 81 -4.23 -17.49 0.79
CA ALA A 81 -2.88 -18.04 0.72
C ALA A 81 -2.38 -18.55 2.07
N SER A 82 -1.94 -19.81 2.11
CA SER A 82 -1.55 -20.52 3.35
C SER A 82 -0.44 -19.85 4.17
N LYS A 83 0.47 -19.13 3.51
CA LYS A 83 1.58 -18.39 4.13
C LYS A 83 1.36 -16.89 4.21
N SER A 84 0.14 -16.42 3.92
CA SER A 84 -0.19 -14.99 3.93
C SER A 84 -0.29 -14.44 5.36
N THR A 85 0.21 -13.22 5.55
CA THR A 85 -0.01 -12.44 6.79
C THR A 85 -1.49 -12.10 7.03
N LEU A 86 -2.34 -12.29 6.01
CA LEU A 86 -3.77 -11.99 6.03
C LEU A 86 -4.63 -13.23 6.31
N ARG A 87 -4.09 -14.47 6.20
CA ARG A 87 -4.85 -15.72 6.29
C ARG A 87 -5.81 -15.78 7.48
N LYS A 88 -5.29 -15.54 8.69
CA LYS A 88 -6.12 -15.57 9.91
C LYS A 88 -7.05 -14.37 10.06
N ARG A 89 -6.86 -13.34 9.23
CA ARG A 89 -7.62 -12.09 9.32
C ARG A 89 -8.81 -12.07 8.36
N PHE A 90 -8.62 -12.63 7.15
CA PHE A 90 -9.55 -12.51 6.01
C PHE A 90 -9.73 -13.85 5.28
N GLU A 91 -9.75 -14.96 6.01
CA GLU A 91 -9.91 -16.30 5.43
C GLU A 91 -11.22 -16.45 4.65
N LYS A 92 -12.31 -15.86 5.16
CA LYS A 92 -13.62 -15.88 4.50
C LYS A 92 -13.69 -14.97 3.27
N GLU A 93 -12.98 -13.86 3.32
CA GLU A 93 -12.89 -12.90 2.24
C GLU A 93 -12.02 -13.41 1.08
N GLY A 94 -11.05 -14.29 1.39
CA GLY A 94 -10.22 -14.98 0.41
C GLY A 94 -9.57 -14.01 -0.59
N GLU A 95 -9.85 -14.24 -1.88
CA GLU A 95 -9.33 -13.41 -2.99
C GLU A 95 -10.02 -12.06 -3.14
N MET A 96 -11.12 -11.82 -2.42
CA MET A 96 -11.77 -10.49 -2.42
C MET A 96 -10.85 -9.41 -1.85
N VAL A 97 -9.79 -9.77 -1.14
CA VAL A 97 -8.82 -8.83 -0.60
C VAL A 97 -7.44 -9.08 -1.17
N LYS A 98 -6.78 -8.02 -1.63
CA LYS A 98 -5.38 -8.01 -2.05
C LYS A 98 -4.68 -6.87 -1.31
N LEU A 99 -4.04 -7.19 -0.17
CA LEU A 99 -3.58 -6.19 0.77
C LEU A 99 -2.12 -6.41 1.19
N LYS A 100 -1.46 -5.31 1.56
CA LYS A 100 -0.13 -5.28 2.18
C LYS A 100 -0.25 -4.78 3.62
N THR A 101 0.29 -5.53 4.56
CA THR A 101 0.40 -5.11 5.96
C THR A 101 1.70 -4.33 6.18
N GLY A 102 1.67 -3.35 7.07
CA GLY A 102 2.84 -2.66 7.62
C GLY A 102 2.75 -2.61 9.14
N HIS A 103 3.85 -2.91 9.81
CA HIS A 103 3.89 -2.88 11.27
C HIS A 103 5.27 -2.45 11.77
N LEU A 104 5.27 -1.47 12.65
CA LEU A 104 6.37 -1.06 13.50
C LEU A 104 5.81 -0.83 14.91
N SER A 105 6.68 -0.68 15.93
CA SER A 105 6.22 -0.30 17.27
C SER A 105 5.43 1.00 17.21
N GLY A 106 4.20 1.00 17.71
CA GLY A 106 3.29 2.14 17.69
C GLY A 106 2.65 2.43 16.33
N THR A 107 2.78 1.55 15.32
CA THR A 107 2.14 1.71 14.01
C THR A 107 1.54 0.41 13.51
N SER A 108 0.36 0.48 12.87
CA SER A 108 -0.28 -0.65 12.19
C SER A 108 -0.97 -0.15 10.93
N ASN A 109 -0.52 -0.61 9.78
CA ASN A 109 -0.96 -0.14 8.48
C ASN A 109 -1.49 -1.29 7.63
N LEU A 110 -2.47 -0.97 6.76
CA LEU A 110 -3.06 -1.92 5.84
C LEU A 110 -3.47 -1.16 4.58
N SER A 111 -2.97 -1.55 3.42
CA SER A 111 -3.26 -0.87 2.15
C SER A 111 -3.33 -1.86 0.99
N GLY A 112 -4.13 -1.55 -0.02
CA GLY A 112 -4.29 -2.37 -1.23
C GLY A 112 -5.70 -2.26 -1.80
N TYR A 113 -6.30 -3.40 -2.19
CA TYR A 113 -7.60 -3.44 -2.86
C TYR A 113 -8.56 -4.41 -2.20
N ILE A 114 -9.84 -4.03 -2.22
CA ILE A 114 -10.97 -4.87 -1.87
C ILE A 114 -11.84 -5.01 -3.12
N PHE A 115 -12.09 -6.22 -3.56
CA PHE A 115 -12.93 -6.52 -4.74
C PHE A 115 -14.35 -6.80 -4.27
N ASN A 116 -15.12 -5.73 -4.06
CA ASN A 116 -16.53 -5.82 -3.71
C ASN A 116 -17.34 -6.26 -4.93
N LYS A 117 -18.28 -7.19 -4.74
CA LYS A 117 -19.07 -7.76 -5.84
C LYS A 117 -20.05 -6.75 -6.45
N ASN A 118 -20.55 -5.81 -5.65
CA ASN A 118 -21.56 -4.85 -6.06
C ASN A 118 -20.95 -3.54 -6.57
N ARG A 119 -19.87 -3.09 -5.93
CA ARG A 119 -19.22 -1.78 -6.19
C ARG A 119 -17.96 -1.89 -7.04
N GLY A 120 -17.47 -3.12 -7.27
CA GLY A 120 -16.21 -3.36 -7.95
C GLY A 120 -14.98 -3.12 -7.04
N PRO A 121 -13.80 -2.88 -7.62
CA PRO A 121 -12.55 -2.73 -6.88
C PRO A 121 -12.49 -1.40 -6.14
N VAL A 122 -12.18 -1.45 -4.84
CA VAL A 122 -11.99 -0.32 -3.95
C VAL A 122 -10.53 -0.28 -3.50
N ALA A 123 -9.82 0.80 -3.79
CA ALA A 123 -8.50 1.06 -3.22
C ALA A 123 -8.65 1.55 -1.77
N ILE A 124 -7.87 1.00 -0.86
CA ILE A 124 -7.93 1.32 0.56
C ILE A 124 -6.54 1.56 1.14
N SER A 125 -6.44 2.53 2.05
CA SER A 125 -5.26 2.72 2.90
C SER A 125 -5.69 3.10 4.30
N ILE A 126 -5.29 2.28 5.29
CA ILE A 126 -5.54 2.52 6.71
C ILE A 126 -4.19 2.68 7.38
N ILE A 127 -3.91 3.85 7.93
CA ILE A 127 -2.69 4.19 8.66
C ILE A 127 -3.06 4.51 10.11
N MET A 128 -2.61 3.68 11.02
CA MET A 128 -2.79 3.86 12.47
C MET A 128 -1.42 3.99 13.12
N ASN A 129 -1.17 5.10 13.80
CA ASN A 129 0.11 5.39 14.44
C ASN A 129 -0.07 6.10 15.78
N GLY A 130 1.02 6.25 16.53
CA GLY A 130 1.06 7.00 17.78
C GLY A 130 0.37 6.29 18.96
N TYR A 131 0.26 4.98 18.93
CA TYR A 131 -0.35 4.22 20.01
C TYR A 131 0.67 3.42 20.84
N ASN A 132 0.34 3.23 22.14
CA ASN A 132 1.15 2.44 23.08
C ASN A 132 0.50 1.09 23.45
N GLU A 133 -0.72 0.84 23.01
CA GLU A 133 -1.46 -0.40 23.29
C GLU A 133 -1.07 -1.55 22.35
N PRO A 134 -1.44 -2.81 22.69
CA PRO A 134 -1.19 -3.96 21.82
C PRO A 134 -1.82 -3.75 20.43
N HIS A 135 -1.04 -4.00 19.39
CA HIS A 135 -1.45 -3.82 17.99
C HIS A 135 -2.68 -4.65 17.58
N THR A 136 -3.05 -5.68 18.34
CA THR A 136 -4.22 -6.53 18.09
C THR A 136 -5.54 -5.76 18.07
N LYS A 137 -5.69 -4.75 18.92
CA LYS A 137 -6.87 -3.87 18.93
C LYS A 137 -7.03 -3.12 17.60
N TYR A 138 -5.94 -2.56 17.11
CA TYR A 138 -5.91 -1.80 15.86
C TYR A 138 -6.14 -2.69 14.63
N ARG A 139 -5.58 -3.90 14.63
CA ARG A 139 -5.87 -4.92 13.62
C ARG A 139 -7.34 -5.31 13.61
N HIS A 140 -7.99 -5.38 14.79
CA HIS A 140 -9.42 -5.67 14.86
C HIS A 140 -10.23 -4.60 14.15
N VAL A 141 -9.96 -3.32 14.39
CA VAL A 141 -10.64 -2.20 13.70
C VAL A 141 -10.38 -2.25 12.19
N GLN A 142 -9.14 -2.47 11.75
CA GLN A 142 -8.83 -2.65 10.33
C GLN A 142 -9.64 -3.79 9.71
N ASN A 143 -9.77 -4.93 10.42
CA ASN A 143 -10.55 -6.07 9.94
C ASN A 143 -12.03 -5.73 9.77
N GLN A 144 -12.62 -5.00 10.71
CA GLN A 144 -14.01 -4.58 10.62
C GLN A 144 -14.22 -3.66 9.40
N ILE A 145 -13.39 -2.65 9.21
CA ILE A 145 -13.47 -1.74 8.06
C ILE A 145 -13.40 -2.53 6.75
N VAL A 146 -12.40 -3.41 6.60
CA VAL A 146 -12.23 -4.21 5.37
C VAL A 146 -13.44 -5.10 5.11
N LYS A 147 -13.95 -5.79 6.14
CA LYS A 147 -15.12 -6.68 6.02
C LYS A 147 -16.37 -5.90 5.66
N THR A 148 -16.62 -4.75 6.28
CA THR A 148 -17.73 -3.88 5.91
C THR A 148 -17.67 -3.53 4.43
N ILE A 149 -16.51 -3.04 3.94
CA ILE A 149 -16.36 -2.69 2.52
C ILE A 149 -16.51 -3.91 1.60
N ALA A 150 -16.06 -5.08 2.01
CA ALA A 150 -16.10 -6.28 1.18
C ALA A 150 -17.54 -6.80 0.95
N TYR A 151 -18.44 -6.61 1.91
CA TYR A 151 -19.80 -7.17 1.89
C TYR A 151 -20.93 -6.13 1.70
N ASP A 152 -20.62 -4.84 1.78
CA ASP A 152 -21.56 -3.73 1.64
C ASP A 152 -21.87 -3.46 0.15
#